data_f2fd8435c777b2a24adf731e6aaf8430
#
_entry.id   f2fd8435c777b2a24adf731e6aaf8430
#
_cell.length_a   1.000
_cell.length_b   1.000
_cell.length_c   1.000
_cell.angle_alpha   90.00
_cell.angle_beta   90.00
_cell.angle_gamma   90.00
#
_symmetry.space_group_name_H-M   'P 1'
#
loop_
_entity.id
_entity.type
_entity.pdbx_description
1 polymer ?
#
loop_
_entity_poly.entity_id
_entity_poly.type
_entity_poly.pdbx_seq_one_letter_code
_entity_poly.pdbx_strand_id
1 'polypeptide(L)'
;MEKNIVVQENIAELSIIQNIHEIRGQKVMFDFDLAKRYEVETKVLNQAVKRNIRRFPPDFMFQLTKDEWKNLRSQFVTSSWGGSRYSPYVFTEQGIAMLSGLLNSDIAIDTNILIMRAFVAIRQYIFNYAELKRELDEFMKKTDMRFNEIFKLFEEFLRYKVEQEKPRTRIGFKRNSEK
;
A
#
# COMPACT_ATOMS: atom_id res chain seq x y z
N MET A 1 17.06 13.60 25.78
CA MET A 1 17.85 12.67 24.93
C MET A 1 16.98 11.60 24.26
N GLU A 2 16.05 10.94 24.95
CA GLU A 2 15.21 9.86 24.37
C GLU A 2 14.37 10.28 23.16
N LYS A 3 13.76 11.47 23.15
CA LYS A 3 12.94 11.93 22.02
C LYS A 3 13.71 12.08 20.71
N ASN A 4 14.99 12.46 20.77
CA ASN A 4 15.82 12.60 19.56
C ASN A 4 16.24 11.24 18.99
N ILE A 5 16.42 10.22 19.83
CA ILE A 5 16.77 8.87 19.41
C ILE A 5 15.59 8.24 18.66
N VAL A 6 14.37 8.33 19.20
CA VAL A 6 13.14 7.80 18.57
C VAL A 6 12.86 8.49 17.22
N VAL A 7 13.10 9.78 17.09
CA VAL A 7 12.93 10.51 15.81
C VAL A 7 13.96 10.07 14.79
N GLN A 8 15.22 9.83 15.18
CA GLN A 8 16.26 9.34 14.27
C GLN A 8 16.02 7.90 13.82
N GLU A 9 15.55 7.02 14.68
CA GLU A 9 15.17 5.65 14.34
C GLU A 9 14.01 5.63 13.35
N ASN A 10 12.96 6.45 13.57
CA ASN A 10 11.86 6.57 12.62
C ASN A 10 12.28 7.08 11.24
N ILE A 11 13.22 8.04 11.18
CA ILE A 11 13.76 8.53 9.90
C ILE A 11 14.57 7.44 9.19
N ALA A 12 15.36 6.66 9.92
CA ALA A 12 16.11 5.55 9.36
C ALA A 12 15.19 4.45 8.81
N GLU A 13 14.13 4.08 9.53
CA GLU A 13 13.11 3.12 9.06
C GLU A 13 12.40 3.63 7.80
N LEU A 14 11.95 4.88 7.77
CA LEU A 14 11.31 5.48 6.60
C LEU A 14 12.22 5.45 5.37
N SER A 15 13.52 5.69 5.55
CA SER A 15 14.49 5.61 4.45
C SER A 15 14.67 4.19 3.92
N ILE A 16 14.48 3.16 4.76
CA ILE A 16 14.49 1.75 4.34
C ILE A 16 13.20 1.39 3.61
N ILE A 17 12.05 1.83 4.12
CA ILE A 17 10.75 1.59 3.51
C ILE A 17 10.73 2.08 2.05
N GLN A 18 11.36 3.22 1.75
CA GLN A 18 11.48 3.74 0.38
C GLN A 18 12.27 2.83 -0.57
N ASN A 19 13.11 1.94 -0.06
CA ASN A 19 13.89 0.99 -0.84
C ASN A 19 13.23 -0.40 -0.92
N ILE A 20 12.05 -0.56 -0.34
CA ILE A 20 11.25 -1.78 -0.43
C ILE A 20 10.26 -1.63 -1.57
N HIS A 21 10.40 -2.47 -2.58
CA HIS A 21 9.58 -2.45 -3.79
C HIS A 21 8.67 -3.67 -3.84
N GLU A 22 7.60 -3.58 -4.61
CA GLU A 22 6.73 -4.72 -4.89
C GLU A 22 7.00 -5.27 -6.28
N ILE A 23 7.51 -6.49 -6.35
CA ILE A 23 7.85 -7.17 -7.61
C ILE A 23 7.30 -8.59 -7.54
N ARG A 24 6.53 -8.98 -8.57
CA ARG A 24 5.85 -10.28 -8.62
C ARG A 24 4.96 -10.56 -7.39
N GLY A 25 4.34 -9.51 -6.83
CA GLY A 25 3.52 -9.62 -5.62
C GLY A 25 4.29 -9.83 -4.32
N GLN A 26 5.62 -9.69 -4.35
CA GLN A 26 6.47 -9.83 -3.17
C GLN A 26 7.14 -8.51 -2.83
N LYS A 27 7.28 -8.22 -1.55
CA LYS A 27 8.07 -7.07 -1.06
C LYS A 27 9.55 -7.45 -1.06
N VAL A 28 10.35 -6.69 -1.81
CA VAL A 28 11.77 -6.99 -2.05
C VAL A 28 12.65 -5.75 -1.97
N MET A 29 13.94 -5.94 -1.73
CA MET A 29 14.98 -4.92 -1.87
C MET A 29 15.99 -5.33 -2.94
N PHE A 30 16.55 -4.35 -3.63
CA PHE A 30 17.60 -4.58 -4.63
C PHE A 30 18.97 -4.87 -4.01
N ASP A 31 19.76 -5.67 -4.69
CA ASP A 31 21.15 -5.99 -4.29
C ASP A 31 22.03 -4.75 -4.11
N PHE A 32 21.89 -3.74 -4.95
CA PHE A 32 22.67 -2.50 -4.86
C PHE A 32 22.22 -1.60 -3.69
N ASP A 33 20.92 -1.61 -3.32
CA ASP A 33 20.43 -0.86 -2.16
C ASP A 33 20.89 -1.53 -0.87
N LEU A 34 20.85 -2.87 -0.82
CA LEU A 34 21.36 -3.65 0.30
C LEU A 34 22.86 -3.45 0.46
N ALA A 35 23.62 -3.55 -0.64
CA ALA A 35 25.05 -3.36 -0.63
C ALA A 35 25.46 -1.97 -0.10
N LYS A 36 24.74 -0.92 -0.54
CA LYS A 36 24.93 0.45 -0.04
C LYS A 36 24.69 0.55 1.47
N ARG A 37 23.66 -0.12 1.98
CA ARG A 37 23.32 -0.08 3.41
C ARG A 37 24.26 -0.89 4.28
N TYR A 38 24.81 -1.99 3.73
CA TYR A 38 25.85 -2.80 4.38
C TYR A 38 27.26 -2.22 4.22
N GLU A 39 27.40 -1.08 3.53
CA GLU A 39 28.67 -0.44 3.22
C GLU A 39 29.65 -1.37 2.50
N VAL A 40 29.13 -2.19 1.59
CA VAL A 40 29.92 -3.11 0.75
C VAL A 40 29.64 -2.86 -0.73
N GLU A 41 30.56 -3.29 -1.59
CA GLU A 41 30.30 -3.27 -3.02
C GLU A 41 29.24 -4.31 -3.39
N THR A 42 28.32 -3.97 -4.32
CA THR A 42 27.30 -4.91 -4.84
C THR A 42 27.93 -6.21 -5.37
N LYS A 43 29.12 -6.11 -5.98
CA LYS A 43 29.84 -7.27 -6.47
C LYS A 43 30.26 -8.21 -5.33
N VAL A 44 30.71 -7.66 -4.20
CA VAL A 44 31.12 -8.43 -3.00
C VAL A 44 29.91 -9.12 -2.39
N LEU A 45 28.79 -8.41 -2.22
CA LEU A 45 27.54 -8.98 -1.75
C LEU A 45 27.09 -10.15 -2.63
N ASN A 46 27.03 -9.93 -3.95
CA ASN A 46 26.61 -10.95 -4.90
C ASN A 46 27.56 -12.16 -4.95
N GLN A 47 28.86 -11.97 -4.72
CA GLN A 47 29.81 -13.07 -4.58
C GLN A 47 29.57 -13.90 -3.33
N ALA A 48 29.29 -13.24 -2.18
CA ALA A 48 28.98 -13.93 -0.93
C ALA A 48 27.71 -14.79 -1.08
N VAL A 49 26.68 -14.24 -1.71
CA VAL A 49 25.43 -14.95 -2.02
C VAL A 49 25.71 -16.17 -2.93
N LYS A 50 26.43 -15.99 -4.03
CA LYS A 50 26.77 -17.09 -4.97
C LYS A 50 27.53 -18.23 -4.30
N ARG A 51 28.46 -17.92 -3.39
CA ARG A 51 29.16 -18.95 -2.60
C ARG A 51 28.26 -19.73 -1.65
N ASN A 52 27.13 -19.15 -1.28
CA ASN A 52 26.16 -19.70 -0.34
C ASN A 52 24.76 -19.91 -0.97
N ILE A 53 24.69 -20.16 -2.26
CA ILE A 53 23.45 -20.18 -3.05
C ILE A 53 22.37 -21.09 -2.48
N ARG A 54 22.73 -22.19 -1.79
CA ARG A 54 21.77 -23.09 -1.14
C ARG A 54 20.92 -22.42 -0.06
N ARG A 55 21.33 -21.24 0.44
CA ARG A 55 20.56 -20.46 1.42
C ARG A 55 19.53 -19.54 0.76
N PHE A 56 19.57 -19.41 -0.56
CA PHE A 56 18.75 -18.49 -1.32
C PHE A 56 17.91 -19.23 -2.36
N PRO A 57 16.86 -19.95 -1.94
CA PRO A 57 15.91 -20.53 -2.89
C PRO A 57 15.18 -19.42 -3.66
N PRO A 58 14.48 -19.75 -4.76
CA PRO A 58 13.84 -18.77 -5.65
C PRO A 58 12.79 -17.85 -4.99
N ASP A 59 12.22 -18.26 -3.87
CA ASP A 59 11.29 -17.48 -3.04
C ASP A 59 12.00 -16.51 -2.08
N PHE A 60 13.33 -16.68 -1.85
CA PHE A 60 14.14 -15.78 -1.02
C PHE A 60 14.89 -14.75 -1.86
N MET A 61 15.33 -15.12 -3.05
CA MET A 61 16.07 -14.26 -3.96
C MET A 61 15.81 -14.66 -5.41
N PHE A 62 15.65 -13.69 -6.28
CA PHE A 62 15.60 -13.92 -7.72
C PHE A 62 16.25 -12.79 -8.50
N GLN A 63 16.64 -13.06 -9.74
CA GLN A 63 17.14 -12.05 -10.64
C GLN A 63 16.02 -11.52 -11.52
N LEU A 64 15.95 -10.21 -11.72
CA LEU A 64 14.99 -9.61 -12.62
C LEU A 64 15.30 -10.00 -14.08
N THR A 65 14.25 -10.13 -14.88
CA THR A 65 14.39 -10.18 -16.33
C THR A 65 14.81 -8.81 -16.88
N LYS A 66 15.34 -8.77 -18.09
CA LYS A 66 15.71 -7.50 -18.74
C LYS A 66 14.51 -6.59 -18.94
N ASP A 67 13.35 -7.16 -19.22
CA ASP A 67 12.12 -6.40 -19.45
C ASP A 67 11.55 -5.84 -18.14
N GLU A 68 11.50 -6.64 -17.09
CA GLU A 68 11.12 -6.17 -15.74
C GLU A 68 12.03 -5.00 -15.29
N TRP A 69 13.35 -5.17 -15.44
CA TRP A 69 14.30 -4.13 -15.08
C TRP A 69 14.13 -2.85 -15.91
N LYS A 70 13.93 -2.99 -17.23
CA LYS A 70 13.68 -1.86 -18.13
C LYS A 70 12.40 -1.09 -17.74
N ASN A 71 11.32 -1.82 -17.45
CA ASN A 71 10.04 -1.21 -17.06
C ASN A 71 10.14 -0.48 -15.72
N LEU A 72 10.81 -1.07 -14.72
CA LEU A 72 11.05 -0.42 -13.44
C LEU A 72 11.88 0.85 -13.59
N ARG A 73 12.93 0.83 -14.39
CA ARG A 73 13.76 2.02 -14.66
C ARG A 73 12.98 3.16 -15.31
N SER A 74 12.02 2.87 -16.16
CA SER A 74 11.19 3.90 -16.79
C SER A 74 10.19 4.56 -15.82
N GLN A 75 9.80 3.86 -14.75
CA GLN A 75 8.90 4.39 -13.73
C GLN A 75 9.65 5.24 -12.68
N PHE A 76 10.90 4.90 -12.40
CA PHE A 76 11.75 5.64 -11.48
C PHE A 76 12.66 6.60 -12.24
N VAL A 77 12.14 7.76 -12.63
CA VAL A 77 12.84 8.82 -13.39
C VAL A 77 13.89 9.54 -12.52
N THR A 78 14.73 8.84 -11.80
CA THR A 78 15.86 9.44 -11.09
C THR A 78 17.17 8.90 -11.62
N SER A 79 17.99 9.81 -12.15
CA SER A 79 19.29 9.65 -12.79
C SER A 79 20.38 9.04 -11.90
N SER A 80 20.08 8.55 -10.71
CA SER A 80 21.03 7.99 -9.75
C SER A 80 21.26 6.47 -9.91
N TRP A 81 20.46 5.80 -10.73
CA TRP A 81 20.59 4.36 -10.93
C TRP A 81 21.60 4.13 -12.05
N GLY A 82 22.89 4.11 -11.67
CA GLY A 82 24.00 3.88 -12.57
C GLY A 82 23.71 2.76 -13.54
N GLY A 83 24.08 2.95 -14.82
CA GLY A 83 23.79 2.07 -15.95
C GLY A 83 24.33 0.66 -15.81
N SER A 84 23.75 -0.13 -14.88
CA SER A 84 24.07 -1.55 -14.75
C SER A 84 23.68 -2.27 -16.03
N ARG A 85 24.67 -2.88 -16.70
CA ARG A 85 24.47 -3.76 -17.87
C ARG A 85 23.72 -5.03 -17.51
N TYR A 86 23.62 -5.35 -16.23
CA TYR A 86 23.02 -6.59 -15.71
C TYR A 86 21.77 -6.29 -14.95
N SER A 87 20.76 -7.17 -15.12
CA SER A 87 19.56 -7.15 -14.29
C SER A 87 19.94 -7.42 -12.83
N PRO A 88 19.46 -6.62 -11.87
CA PRO A 88 19.81 -6.79 -10.48
C PRO A 88 19.17 -8.04 -9.87
N TYR A 89 19.75 -8.50 -8.78
CA TYR A 89 19.11 -9.44 -7.87
C TYR A 89 18.20 -8.66 -6.91
N VAL A 90 17.11 -9.31 -6.53
CA VAL A 90 16.21 -8.82 -5.50
C VAL A 90 16.05 -9.86 -4.40
N PHE A 91 15.93 -9.38 -3.17
CA PHE A 91 15.84 -10.20 -1.98
C PHE A 91 14.53 -9.92 -1.26
N THR A 92 13.80 -10.98 -0.93
CA THR A 92 12.64 -10.90 -0.04
C THR A 92 13.11 -10.72 1.41
N GLU A 93 12.17 -10.48 2.32
CA GLU A 93 12.48 -10.40 3.75
C GLU A 93 13.28 -11.62 4.24
N GLN A 94 12.87 -12.81 3.83
CA GLN A 94 13.54 -14.07 4.18
C GLN A 94 14.95 -14.14 3.59
N GLY A 95 15.12 -13.66 2.35
CA GLY A 95 16.44 -13.56 1.70
C GLY A 95 17.37 -12.62 2.45
N ILE A 96 16.85 -11.46 2.91
CA ILE A 96 17.63 -10.50 3.70
C ILE A 96 17.97 -11.07 5.07
N ALA A 97 17.06 -11.78 5.70
CA ALA A 97 17.35 -12.51 6.94
C ALA A 97 18.47 -13.54 6.76
N MET A 98 18.55 -14.21 5.59
CA MET A 98 19.68 -15.11 5.28
C MET A 98 21.01 -14.38 5.07
N LEU A 99 20.97 -13.12 4.56
CA LEU A 99 22.18 -12.30 4.41
C LEU A 99 22.81 -11.94 5.75
N SER A 100 22.03 -11.81 6.83
CA SER A 100 22.54 -11.51 8.18
C SER A 100 23.55 -12.54 8.67
N GLY A 101 23.42 -13.80 8.25
CA GLY A 101 24.36 -14.85 8.58
C GLY A 101 25.60 -14.91 7.67
N LEU A 102 25.71 -14.06 6.65
CA LEU A 102 26.86 -13.99 5.73
C LEU A 102 27.73 -12.78 5.97
N LEU A 103 27.15 -11.69 6.48
CA LEU A 103 27.81 -10.41 6.70
C LEU A 103 27.93 -10.20 8.21
N ASN A 104 29.12 -10.48 8.75
CA ASN A 104 29.36 -10.50 10.19
C ASN A 104 29.97 -9.20 10.73
N SER A 105 29.65 -8.03 10.12
CA SER A 105 30.04 -6.72 10.66
C SER A 105 28.96 -6.15 11.54
N ASP A 106 29.33 -5.31 12.51
CA ASP A 106 28.37 -4.60 13.38
C ASP A 106 27.37 -3.78 12.55
N ILE A 107 27.85 -3.11 11.50
CA ILE A 107 27.01 -2.36 10.55
C ILE A 107 25.97 -3.28 9.89
N ALA A 108 26.38 -4.49 9.51
CA ALA A 108 25.45 -5.43 8.89
C ALA A 108 24.38 -5.92 9.88
N ILE A 109 24.77 -6.13 11.13
CA ILE A 109 23.83 -6.54 12.20
C ILE A 109 22.78 -5.43 12.42
N ASP A 110 23.23 -4.19 12.65
CA ASP A 110 22.35 -3.04 12.90
C ASP A 110 21.44 -2.76 11.70
N THR A 111 22.01 -2.82 10.50
CA THR A 111 21.25 -2.66 9.25
C THR A 111 20.17 -3.74 9.11
N ASN A 112 20.48 -5.01 9.40
CA ASN A 112 19.50 -6.08 9.36
C ASN A 112 18.34 -5.86 10.35
N ILE A 113 18.66 -5.44 11.57
CA ILE A 113 17.63 -5.12 12.58
C ILE A 113 16.69 -4.05 12.04
N LEU A 114 17.23 -2.96 11.49
CA LEU A 114 16.43 -1.87 10.91
C LEU A 114 15.58 -2.33 9.72
N ILE A 115 16.15 -3.16 8.83
CA ILE A 115 15.41 -3.69 7.68
C ILE A 115 14.26 -4.60 8.15
N MET A 116 14.50 -5.49 9.12
CA MET A 116 13.44 -6.35 9.67
C MET A 116 12.32 -5.53 10.31
N ARG A 117 12.66 -4.48 11.08
CA ARG A 117 11.67 -3.54 11.65
C ARG A 117 10.85 -2.86 10.55
N ALA A 118 11.48 -2.41 9.47
CA ALA A 118 10.80 -1.79 8.33
C ALA A 118 9.81 -2.75 7.65
N PHE A 119 10.17 -4.03 7.45
CA PHE A 119 9.24 -5.02 6.91
C PHE A 119 8.05 -5.29 7.84
N VAL A 120 8.28 -5.33 9.16
CA VAL A 120 7.22 -5.46 10.16
C VAL A 120 6.29 -4.24 10.10
N ALA A 121 6.84 -3.03 10.05
CA ALA A 121 6.07 -1.78 9.96
C ALA A 121 5.20 -1.74 8.69
N ILE A 122 5.73 -2.13 7.53
CA ILE A 122 4.96 -2.22 6.28
C ILE A 122 3.79 -3.20 6.41
N ARG A 123 3.99 -4.38 7.01
CA ARG A 123 2.91 -5.35 7.23
C ARG A 123 1.80 -4.78 8.12
N GLN A 124 2.17 -4.14 9.21
CA GLN A 124 1.22 -3.49 10.12
C GLN A 124 0.44 -2.38 9.41
N TYR A 125 1.13 -1.56 8.61
CA TYR A 125 0.51 -0.50 7.85
C TYR A 125 -0.52 -1.03 6.83
N ILE A 126 -0.16 -2.08 6.09
CA ILE A 126 -1.08 -2.72 5.13
C ILE A 126 -2.30 -3.31 5.84
N PHE A 127 -2.11 -3.95 7.00
CA PHE A 127 -3.20 -4.50 7.79
C PHE A 127 -4.16 -3.40 8.29
N ASN A 128 -3.62 -2.34 8.89
CA ASN A 128 -4.41 -1.21 9.38
C ASN A 128 -5.15 -0.49 8.24
N TYR A 129 -4.53 -0.36 7.07
CA TYR A 129 -5.17 0.22 5.89
C TYR A 129 -6.36 -0.62 5.40
N ALA A 130 -6.21 -1.95 5.37
CA ALA A 130 -7.29 -2.84 4.98
C ALA A 130 -8.48 -2.78 5.97
N GLU A 131 -8.21 -2.67 7.26
CA GLU A 131 -9.22 -2.51 8.31
C GLU A 131 -9.95 -1.18 8.16
N LEU A 132 -9.22 -0.07 8.02
CA LEU A 132 -9.78 1.27 7.81
C LEU A 132 -10.65 1.32 6.54
N LYS A 133 -10.19 0.69 5.46
CA LYS A 133 -10.96 0.60 4.22
C LYS A 133 -12.29 -0.13 4.44
N ARG A 134 -12.27 -1.24 5.17
CA ARG A 134 -13.50 -1.99 5.49
C ARG A 134 -14.47 -1.14 6.31
N GLU A 135 -13.98 -0.43 7.34
CA GLU A 135 -14.81 0.47 8.15
C GLU A 135 -15.43 1.60 7.31
N LEU A 136 -14.64 2.17 6.40
CA LEU A 136 -15.12 3.20 5.47
C LEU A 136 -16.21 2.65 4.54
N ASP A 137 -16.02 1.47 3.97
CA ASP A 137 -17.02 0.83 3.10
C ASP A 137 -18.32 0.54 3.86
N GLU A 138 -18.23 0.09 5.11
CA GLU A 138 -19.41 -0.09 5.98
C GLU A 138 -20.12 1.23 6.31
N PHE A 139 -19.35 2.28 6.60
CA PHE A 139 -19.89 3.61 6.85
C PHE A 139 -20.63 4.17 5.62
N MET A 140 -20.03 4.04 4.44
CA MET A 140 -20.67 4.47 3.18
C MET A 140 -21.98 3.73 2.95
N LYS A 141 -22.03 2.40 3.11
CA LYS A 141 -23.26 1.62 2.98
C LYS A 141 -24.36 2.07 3.95
N LYS A 142 -24.03 2.33 5.20
CA LYS A 142 -24.98 2.84 6.20
C LYS A 142 -25.50 4.23 5.84
N THR A 143 -24.65 5.07 5.30
CA THR A 143 -25.00 6.42 4.86
C THR A 143 -25.95 6.37 3.67
N ASP A 144 -25.65 5.56 2.65
CA ASP A 144 -26.52 5.38 1.48
C ASP A 144 -27.92 4.86 1.87
N MET A 145 -28.00 3.91 2.80
CA MET A 145 -29.29 3.43 3.30
C MET A 145 -30.10 4.55 3.97
N ARG A 146 -29.47 5.38 4.82
CA ARG A 146 -30.14 6.52 5.47
C ARG A 146 -30.59 7.58 4.46
N PHE A 147 -29.80 7.87 3.44
CA PHE A 147 -30.20 8.77 2.36
C PHE A 147 -31.41 8.24 1.61
N ASN A 148 -31.44 6.96 1.27
CA ASN A 148 -32.59 6.34 0.61
C ASN A 148 -33.85 6.39 1.46
N GLU A 149 -33.75 6.22 2.78
CA GLU A 149 -34.90 6.38 3.69
C GLU A 149 -35.40 7.83 3.70
N ILE A 150 -34.50 8.80 3.78
CA ILE A 150 -34.89 10.23 3.74
C ILE A 150 -35.53 10.59 2.41
N PHE A 151 -35.02 10.10 1.27
CA PHE A 151 -35.65 10.33 -0.03
C PHE A 151 -37.04 9.74 -0.12
N LYS A 152 -37.28 8.54 0.40
CA LYS A 152 -38.60 7.94 0.46
C LYS A 152 -39.59 8.79 1.28
N LEU A 153 -39.19 9.22 2.46
CA LEU A 153 -40.00 10.11 3.31
C LEU A 153 -40.30 11.43 2.61
N PHE A 154 -39.35 11.99 1.89
CA PHE A 154 -39.53 13.22 1.12
C PHE A 154 -40.47 13.03 -0.06
N GLU A 155 -40.40 11.92 -0.78
CA GLU A 155 -41.36 11.57 -1.83
C GLU A 155 -42.80 11.40 -1.28
N GLU A 156 -42.95 10.74 -0.14
CA GLU A 156 -44.25 10.60 0.53
C GLU A 156 -44.84 11.95 0.95
N PHE A 157 -44.00 12.84 1.51
CA PHE A 157 -44.37 14.19 1.86
C PHE A 157 -44.84 15.01 0.64
N LEU A 158 -44.12 14.92 -0.47
CA LEU A 158 -44.48 15.59 -1.72
C LEU A 158 -45.81 15.06 -2.26
N ARG A 159 -46.03 13.75 -2.25
CA ARG A 159 -47.33 13.15 -2.64
C ARG A 159 -48.49 13.65 -1.77
N TYR A 160 -48.30 13.66 -0.46
CA TYR A 160 -49.26 14.18 0.49
C TYR A 160 -49.63 15.64 0.20
N LYS A 161 -48.64 16.48 -0.06
CA LYS A 161 -48.82 17.90 -0.39
C LYS A 161 -49.62 18.10 -1.68
N VAL A 162 -49.26 17.37 -2.72
CA VAL A 162 -49.95 17.39 -4.02
C VAL A 162 -51.41 16.92 -3.88
N GLU A 163 -51.69 15.96 -3.02
CA GLU A 163 -53.04 15.45 -2.76
C GLU A 163 -53.91 16.46 -2.01
N GLN A 164 -53.35 17.25 -1.10
CA GLN A 164 -54.02 18.34 -0.41
C GLN A 164 -54.32 19.55 -1.31
N GLU A 165 -53.49 19.81 -2.31
CA GLU A 165 -53.65 20.92 -3.25
C GLU A 165 -54.61 20.61 -4.40
N LYS A 166 -55.14 19.38 -4.49
CA LYS A 166 -56.17 19.06 -5.48
C LYS A 166 -57.43 19.90 -5.21
N PRO A 167 -57.93 20.64 -6.22
CA PRO A 167 -59.12 21.47 -6.04
C PRO A 167 -60.31 20.58 -5.63
N ARG A 168 -60.93 20.94 -4.51
CA ARG A 168 -62.11 20.24 -4.02
C ARG A 168 -63.19 20.29 -5.09
N THR A 169 -63.70 19.14 -5.48
CA THR A 169 -64.86 19.05 -6.40
C THR A 169 -66.03 19.89 -5.83
N ARG A 170 -66.43 20.93 -6.55
CA ARG A 170 -67.55 21.74 -6.14
C ARG A 170 -68.81 20.86 -6.11
N ILE A 171 -69.28 20.54 -4.94
CA ILE A 171 -70.63 19.93 -4.73
C ILE A 171 -71.61 21.06 -4.81
N GLY A 172 -72.09 21.34 -6.02
CA GLY A 172 -73.16 22.33 -6.24
C GLY A 172 -74.45 21.63 -6.66
N PHE A 173 -75.55 21.91 -5.95
CA PHE A 173 -76.91 21.54 -6.40
C PHE A 173 -77.15 22.24 -7.73
N LYS A 174 -77.41 21.47 -8.80
CA LYS A 174 -77.99 22.01 -10.03
C LYS A 174 -79.42 22.42 -9.71
N ARG A 175 -79.73 23.74 -9.63
CA ARG A 175 -81.05 24.22 -9.71
C ARG A 175 -81.58 23.88 -11.08
N ASN A 176 -82.61 23.00 -11.13
CA ASN A 176 -83.47 22.86 -12.31
C ASN A 176 -84.18 24.19 -12.51
N SER A 177 -83.75 24.94 -13.52
CA SER A 177 -84.64 26.02 -14.06
C SER A 177 -85.58 25.39 -15.08
N GLU A 178 -86.79 25.06 -14.63
CA GLU A 178 -87.90 24.86 -15.51
C GLU A 178 -88.38 26.21 -16.06
N LYS A 179 -88.60 26.14 -17.37
CA LYS A 179 -89.36 27.00 -18.30
C LYS A 179 -88.50 28.06 -18.99
#